data_527e0b66cb85ef98975fb7bb744da1d8
#
_entry.id   527e0b66cb85ef98975fb7bb744da1d8
#
_cell.length_a   1.000
_cell.length_b   1.000
_cell.length_c   1.000
_cell.angle_alpha   90.00
_cell.angle_beta   90.00
_cell.angle_gamma   90.00
#
_symmetry.space_group_name_H-M   'P 1'
#
loop_
_entity.id
_entity.type
_entity.pdbx_description
1 polymer ?
#
loop_
_entity_poly.entity_id
_entity_poly.type
_entity_poly.pdbx_seq_one_letter_code
_entity_poly.pdbx_strand_id
1 'polypeptide(L)'
;LGAGTFMAISVFDLFRIGIGPSSSHTVGPMRAARDFVMALTAPKVSRVVVRLHGSLAATGVGHGTDNAVVIGLMGETPEAVDLDTIAERLAALDNSEPLRLPNGQALAFQRARDIEWDEACLPFHPNAMVLTAYEGDTVISTNTYYSLGGGFYVDQACADRGGLDEDKTALPYPFESANELLTLCQQHGLSISELMLENEKAWRSEAAIRDELLTIWHAMRQSIDNGLEATGRLPGGLNVRRRAHSLHQQLLSPPDNQRLIVTSFTVMDWVNLFALAVNEENAAGKRMVTAPTNGAAGIVPAVLAYYLKFEPDACDADVVNFLLTAGAMGILCKKNASISGAEVGCQGEVGSACAMAAAGLAEVLGGTPKQVENAAEIGLEHNLGLTCDPVAGVAQVPCIKRDAIA
;
A
#
# COMPACT_ATOMS: atom_id res chain seq x y z
N LEU A 1 -17.69 -17.44 28.00
CA LEU A 1 -17.24 -16.83 26.76
C LEU A 1 -16.40 -15.61 27.17
N GLY A 2 -15.07 -15.76 27.14
CA GLY A 2 -14.15 -14.67 27.42
C GLY A 2 -14.33 -13.61 26.33
N ALA A 3 -14.34 -12.33 26.74
CA ALA A 3 -14.27 -11.21 25.80
C ALA A 3 -12.95 -11.36 25.03
N GLY A 4 -13.03 -11.83 23.80
CA GLY A 4 -11.91 -11.79 22.88
C GLY A 4 -11.50 -10.33 22.74
N THR A 5 -10.21 -10.06 22.84
CA THR A 5 -9.67 -8.72 22.63
C THR A 5 -9.79 -8.46 21.13
N PHE A 6 -10.73 -7.63 20.72
CA PHE A 6 -10.91 -7.26 19.32
C PHE A 6 -9.77 -6.33 18.90
N MET A 7 -9.03 -6.67 17.85
CA MET A 7 -8.08 -5.76 17.23
C MET A 7 -8.85 -4.69 16.45
N ALA A 8 -8.79 -3.45 16.90
CA ALA A 8 -9.34 -2.32 16.18
C ALA A 8 -8.39 -1.94 15.03
N ILE A 9 -8.93 -1.81 13.82
CA ILE A 9 -8.22 -1.37 12.62
C ILE A 9 -8.98 -0.19 12.04
N SER A 10 -8.28 0.92 11.86
CA SER A 10 -8.83 2.11 11.20
C SER A 10 -8.76 1.98 9.68
N VAL A 11 -9.67 2.63 8.95
CA VAL A 11 -9.58 2.74 7.49
C VAL A 11 -8.27 3.41 7.05
N PHE A 12 -7.71 4.28 7.88
CA PHE A 12 -6.42 4.94 7.65
C PHE A 12 -5.21 4.03 7.83
N ASP A 13 -5.42 2.84 8.37
CA ASP A 13 -4.40 1.79 8.38
C ASP A 13 -4.31 1.06 7.04
N LEU A 14 -5.39 1.05 6.27
CA LEU A 14 -5.45 0.43 4.94
C LEU A 14 -5.12 1.41 3.83
N PHE A 15 -5.54 2.67 3.98
CA PHE A 15 -5.26 3.74 3.02
C PHE A 15 -4.14 4.64 3.54
N ARG A 16 -2.93 4.43 3.05
CA ARG A 16 -1.76 5.20 3.47
C ARG A 16 -1.06 5.82 2.28
N ILE A 17 -0.85 7.12 2.35
CA ILE A 17 0.01 7.80 1.37
C ILE A 17 1.44 7.30 1.57
N GLY A 18 2.11 6.93 0.47
CA GLY A 18 3.44 6.38 0.49
C GLY A 18 4.11 6.44 -0.87
N ILE A 19 5.06 5.53 -1.08
CA ILE A 19 5.81 5.41 -2.32
C ILE A 19 5.81 3.98 -2.85
N GLY A 20 5.91 3.84 -4.19
CA GLY A 20 6.13 2.54 -4.82
C GLY A 20 7.56 2.00 -4.65
N PRO A 21 7.81 0.78 -5.12
CA PRO A 21 6.83 -0.09 -5.77
C PRO A 21 6.09 -1.06 -4.84
N SER A 22 6.50 -1.20 -3.56
CA SER A 22 5.97 -2.25 -2.68
C SER A 22 5.72 -1.77 -1.25
N SER A 23 4.57 -2.10 -0.69
CA SER A 23 4.28 -1.81 0.72
C SER A 23 5.15 -2.63 1.67
N SER A 24 5.40 -3.92 1.36
CA SER A 24 6.19 -4.82 2.20
C SER A 24 7.70 -4.72 1.98
N HIS A 25 8.15 -4.41 0.75
CA HIS A 25 9.57 -4.40 0.39
C HIS A 25 10.18 -2.98 0.30
N THR A 26 9.36 -1.94 0.27
CA THR A 26 9.80 -0.54 0.20
C THR A 26 9.35 0.25 1.41
N VAL A 27 8.02 0.39 1.60
CA VAL A 27 7.43 1.24 2.66
C VAL A 27 7.76 0.73 4.06
N GLY A 28 7.52 -0.55 4.33
CA GLY A 28 7.81 -1.18 5.63
C GLY A 28 9.29 -1.08 6.02
N PRO A 29 10.23 -1.54 5.17
CA PRO A 29 11.66 -1.40 5.41
C PRO A 29 12.14 0.04 5.60
N MET A 30 11.61 1.01 4.84
CA MET A 30 11.94 2.42 4.99
C MET A 30 11.55 2.95 6.37
N ARG A 31 10.32 2.68 6.82
CA ARG A 31 9.83 3.08 8.15
C ARG A 31 10.63 2.43 9.26
N ALA A 32 10.86 1.13 9.19
CA ALA A 32 11.62 0.42 10.20
C ALA A 32 13.08 0.90 10.29
N ALA A 33 13.73 1.19 9.16
CA ALA A 33 15.08 1.77 9.15
C ALA A 33 15.11 3.17 9.79
N ARG A 34 14.09 3.99 9.50
CA ARG A 34 13.93 5.30 10.14
C ARG A 34 13.76 5.17 11.65
N ASP A 35 12.84 4.31 12.09
CA ASP A 35 12.57 4.16 13.52
C ASP A 35 13.77 3.62 14.28
N PHE A 36 14.56 2.73 13.67
CA PHE A 36 15.82 2.28 14.22
C PHE A 36 16.78 3.45 14.48
N VAL A 37 17.02 4.32 13.50
CA VAL A 37 17.97 5.43 13.68
C VAL A 37 17.43 6.52 14.60
N MET A 38 16.10 6.73 14.62
CA MET A 38 15.45 7.67 15.55
C MET A 38 15.52 7.19 17.00
N ALA A 39 15.56 5.90 17.24
CA ALA A 39 15.70 5.29 18.57
C ALA A 39 17.16 5.28 19.07
N LEU A 40 18.15 5.58 18.23
CA LEU A 40 19.54 5.60 18.64
C LEU A 40 19.83 6.78 19.58
N THR A 41 20.10 6.47 20.83
CA THR A 41 20.46 7.44 21.87
C THR A 41 21.96 7.64 22.04
N ALA A 42 22.77 6.80 21.39
CA ALA A 42 24.24 6.83 21.50
C ALA A 42 24.81 8.11 20.91
N PRO A 43 25.76 8.75 21.60
CA PRO A 43 26.34 10.03 21.17
C PRO A 43 27.19 9.91 19.90
N LYS A 44 27.67 8.70 19.58
CA LYS A 44 28.52 8.48 18.41
C LYS A 44 28.28 7.10 17.79
N VAL A 45 27.66 7.11 16.63
CA VAL A 45 27.52 5.92 15.76
C VAL A 45 28.63 5.97 14.71
N SER A 46 29.43 4.93 14.60
CA SER A 46 30.51 4.86 13.61
C SER A 46 30.13 4.08 12.35
N ARG A 47 29.21 3.13 12.49
CA ARG A 47 28.73 2.25 11.40
C ARG A 47 27.31 1.75 11.68
N VAL A 48 26.54 1.58 10.61
CA VAL A 48 25.26 0.85 10.62
C VAL A 48 25.34 -0.26 9.58
N VAL A 49 24.95 -1.48 9.95
CA VAL A 49 24.85 -2.63 9.04
C VAL A 49 23.38 -3.04 8.98
N VAL A 50 22.92 -3.32 7.78
CA VAL A 50 21.55 -3.79 7.51
C VAL A 50 21.65 -5.18 6.88
N ARG A 51 21.08 -6.19 7.53
CA ARG A 51 20.94 -7.53 6.93
C ARG A 51 19.49 -7.78 6.56
N LEU A 52 19.26 -7.98 5.27
CA LEU A 52 17.96 -8.32 4.70
C LEU A 52 17.81 -9.83 4.65
N HIS A 53 16.65 -10.34 5.09
CA HIS A 53 16.39 -11.78 5.18
C HIS A 53 15.22 -12.22 4.31
N GLY A 54 15.26 -13.50 3.89
CA GLY A 54 14.18 -14.19 3.21
C GLY A 54 13.72 -13.47 1.94
N SER A 55 12.43 -13.12 1.85
CA SER A 55 11.87 -12.47 0.68
C SER A 55 12.43 -11.06 0.44
N LEU A 56 12.80 -10.32 1.52
CA LEU A 56 13.47 -9.01 1.37
C LEU A 56 14.85 -9.15 0.71
N ALA A 57 15.55 -10.25 0.91
CA ALA A 57 16.80 -10.52 0.23
C ALA A 57 16.57 -11.02 -1.20
N ALA A 58 15.69 -11.99 -1.40
CA ALA A 58 15.47 -12.66 -2.67
C ALA A 58 14.92 -11.74 -3.77
N THR A 59 14.04 -10.79 -3.42
CA THR A 59 13.35 -9.91 -4.37
C THR A 59 13.58 -8.42 -4.13
N GLY A 60 14.32 -8.07 -3.08
CA GLY A 60 14.47 -6.68 -2.60
C GLY A 60 15.11 -5.74 -3.62
N VAL A 61 16.07 -6.21 -4.40
CA VAL A 61 16.71 -5.39 -5.45
C VAL A 61 15.66 -4.92 -6.47
N GLY A 62 14.75 -5.82 -6.90
CA GLY A 62 13.68 -5.49 -7.84
C GLY A 62 12.63 -4.54 -7.28
N HIS A 63 12.49 -4.47 -5.95
CA HIS A 63 11.57 -3.60 -5.24
C HIS A 63 12.25 -2.36 -4.63
N GLY A 64 13.56 -2.15 -4.87
CA GLY A 64 14.30 -1.01 -4.34
C GLY A 64 14.38 -1.00 -2.80
N THR A 65 14.42 -2.17 -2.16
CA THR A 65 14.47 -2.29 -0.70
C THR A 65 15.72 -1.62 -0.13
N ASP A 66 16.86 -1.79 -0.78
CA ASP A 66 18.13 -1.13 -0.42
C ASP A 66 18.02 0.39 -0.46
N ASN A 67 17.41 0.94 -1.51
CA ASN A 67 17.16 2.37 -1.63
C ASN A 67 16.23 2.87 -0.51
N ALA A 68 15.14 2.15 -0.27
CA ALA A 68 14.18 2.50 0.76
C ALA A 68 14.80 2.50 2.17
N VAL A 69 15.60 1.48 2.49
CA VAL A 69 16.33 1.39 3.75
C VAL A 69 17.29 2.57 3.90
N VAL A 70 18.09 2.88 2.88
CA VAL A 70 19.04 4.02 2.91
C VAL A 70 18.33 5.34 3.18
N ILE A 71 17.21 5.59 2.48
CA ILE A 71 16.40 6.80 2.65
C ILE A 71 15.78 6.84 4.05
N GLY A 72 15.33 5.70 4.58
CA GLY A 72 14.85 5.56 5.97
C GLY A 72 15.96 5.87 7.00
N LEU A 73 17.19 5.39 6.79
CA LEU A 73 18.34 5.72 7.62
C LEU A 73 18.67 7.21 7.61
N MET A 74 18.34 7.94 6.55
CA MET A 74 18.45 9.41 6.48
C MET A 74 17.33 10.14 7.25
N GLY A 75 16.36 9.39 7.84
CA GLY A 75 15.26 9.93 8.64
C GLY A 75 13.99 10.26 7.87
N GLU A 76 13.95 9.97 6.59
CA GLU A 76 12.80 10.25 5.75
C GLU A 76 11.63 9.28 6.00
N THR A 77 10.42 9.74 5.70
CA THR A 77 9.22 8.91 5.70
C THR A 77 8.67 8.71 4.29
N PRO A 78 7.97 7.60 4.03
CA PRO A 78 7.34 7.38 2.72
C PRO A 78 6.35 8.50 2.35
N GLU A 79 5.71 9.14 3.32
CA GLU A 79 4.72 10.20 3.12
C GLU A 79 5.33 11.54 2.72
N ALA A 80 6.51 11.87 3.30
CA ALA A 80 7.09 13.21 3.21
C ALA A 80 8.32 13.31 2.31
N VAL A 81 8.97 12.18 1.96
CA VAL A 81 10.20 12.20 1.17
C VAL A 81 10.01 12.91 -0.16
N ASP A 82 10.97 13.78 -0.50
CA ASP A 82 11.03 14.43 -1.80
C ASP A 82 11.56 13.45 -2.86
N LEU A 83 10.65 12.97 -3.72
CA LEU A 83 10.95 11.96 -4.73
C LEU A 83 11.90 12.45 -5.83
N ASP A 84 11.95 13.75 -6.08
CA ASP A 84 12.79 14.32 -7.14
C ASP A 84 14.26 14.34 -6.71
N THR A 85 14.55 14.36 -5.41
CA THR A 85 15.91 14.35 -4.86
C THR A 85 16.47 12.96 -4.56
N ILE A 86 15.62 11.90 -4.52
CA ILE A 86 16.08 10.56 -4.13
C ILE A 86 17.21 10.05 -5.02
N ALA A 87 17.07 10.16 -6.33
CA ALA A 87 18.06 9.64 -7.28
C ALA A 87 19.42 10.32 -7.11
N GLU A 88 19.44 11.64 -6.92
CA GLU A 88 20.67 12.41 -6.67
C GLU A 88 21.31 12.03 -5.34
N ARG A 89 20.52 11.93 -4.27
CA ARG A 89 21.01 11.56 -2.92
C ARG A 89 21.60 10.16 -2.88
N LEU A 90 21.00 9.20 -3.57
CA LEU A 90 21.51 7.84 -3.68
C LEU A 90 22.79 7.80 -4.53
N ALA A 91 22.84 8.54 -5.63
CA ALA A 91 24.05 8.66 -6.46
C ALA A 91 25.21 9.31 -5.70
N ALA A 92 24.95 10.32 -4.89
CA ALA A 92 25.97 10.95 -4.03
C ALA A 92 26.56 9.92 -3.04
N LEU A 93 25.71 9.10 -2.40
CA LEU A 93 26.15 8.02 -1.53
C LEU A 93 27.01 6.98 -2.27
N ASP A 94 26.61 6.58 -3.47
CA ASP A 94 27.35 5.62 -4.30
C ASP A 94 28.70 6.20 -4.75
N ASN A 95 28.82 7.52 -4.85
CA ASN A 95 30.07 8.25 -5.08
C ASN A 95 30.88 8.51 -3.77
N SER A 96 30.58 7.77 -2.70
CA SER A 96 31.29 7.81 -1.42
C SER A 96 31.05 9.06 -0.57
N GLU A 97 29.98 9.81 -0.83
CA GLU A 97 29.52 10.81 0.13
C GLU A 97 28.99 10.14 1.40
N PRO A 98 29.16 10.74 2.58
CA PRO A 98 28.71 10.12 3.81
C PRO A 98 27.19 10.12 3.93
N LEU A 99 26.63 9.01 4.42
CA LEU A 99 25.22 8.93 4.85
C LEU A 99 25.03 9.87 6.05
N ARG A 100 24.06 10.77 5.99
CA ARG A 100 23.72 11.66 7.10
C ARG A 100 22.53 11.12 7.87
N LEU A 101 22.75 10.82 9.16
CA LEU A 101 21.68 10.44 10.08
C LEU A 101 20.84 11.67 10.48
N PRO A 102 19.60 11.47 10.99
CA PRO A 102 18.72 12.56 11.43
C PRO A 102 19.31 13.47 12.51
N ASN A 103 20.21 12.95 13.35
CA ASN A 103 20.93 13.72 14.38
C ASN A 103 22.12 14.54 13.83
N GLY A 104 22.33 14.53 12.52
CA GLY A 104 23.43 15.25 11.83
C GLY A 104 24.75 14.49 11.74
N GLN A 105 24.87 13.30 12.33
CA GLN A 105 26.07 12.48 12.19
C GLN A 105 26.25 12.01 10.74
N ALA A 106 27.51 11.99 10.30
CA ALA A 106 27.90 11.48 8.98
C ALA A 106 28.58 10.12 9.13
N LEU A 107 28.08 9.12 8.41
CA LEU A 107 28.61 7.75 8.40
C LEU A 107 29.23 7.42 7.04
N ALA A 108 30.37 6.75 7.04
CA ALA A 108 30.99 6.19 5.84
C ALA A 108 30.25 4.91 5.41
N PHE A 109 29.00 5.06 4.97
CA PHE A 109 28.14 3.96 4.56
C PHE A 109 28.38 3.59 3.10
N GLN A 110 28.48 2.30 2.82
CA GLN A 110 28.62 1.76 1.47
C GLN A 110 27.65 0.61 1.27
N ARG A 111 26.71 0.73 0.33
CA ARG A 111 25.66 -0.30 0.11
C ARG A 111 26.24 -1.70 -0.07
N ALA A 112 27.29 -1.86 -0.87
CA ALA A 112 27.94 -3.13 -1.11
C ALA A 112 28.58 -3.80 0.13
N ARG A 113 28.91 -3.01 1.17
CA ARG A 113 29.55 -3.49 2.40
C ARG A 113 28.55 -3.58 3.57
N ASP A 114 27.64 -2.61 3.64
CA ASP A 114 26.82 -2.37 4.84
C ASP A 114 25.37 -2.85 4.66
N ILE A 115 25.00 -3.31 3.44
CA ILE A 115 23.74 -4.06 3.21
C ILE A 115 24.11 -5.50 2.86
N GLU A 116 23.71 -6.42 3.72
CA GLU A 116 23.92 -7.85 3.56
C GLU A 116 22.61 -8.51 3.11
N TRP A 117 22.70 -9.44 2.16
CA TRP A 117 21.58 -10.16 1.58
C TRP A 117 21.64 -11.62 1.99
N ASP A 118 20.68 -12.08 2.80
CA ASP A 118 20.60 -13.44 3.33
C ASP A 118 19.21 -14.01 3.01
N GLU A 119 19.15 -14.96 2.10
CA GLU A 119 17.89 -15.59 1.69
C GLU A 119 17.26 -16.48 2.76
N ALA A 120 17.96 -16.76 3.86
CA ALA A 120 17.42 -17.51 4.97
C ALA A 120 16.27 -16.74 5.64
N CYS A 121 15.10 -17.39 5.75
CA CYS A 121 13.95 -16.82 6.44
C CYS A 121 14.14 -16.84 7.95
N LEU A 122 13.74 -15.78 8.64
CA LEU A 122 13.60 -15.80 10.10
C LEU A 122 12.26 -16.43 10.49
N PRO A 123 12.16 -17.01 11.72
CA PRO A 123 11.01 -17.84 12.10
C PRO A 123 9.66 -17.13 12.10
N PHE A 124 9.62 -15.83 12.41
CA PHE A 124 8.36 -15.10 12.57
C PHE A 124 7.72 -14.72 11.23
N HIS A 125 8.52 -14.21 10.27
CA HIS A 125 7.99 -13.77 8.98
C HIS A 125 9.09 -13.77 7.90
N PRO A 126 8.78 -14.11 6.62
CA PRO A 126 9.76 -14.15 5.54
C PRO A 126 10.33 -12.77 5.13
N ASN A 127 9.63 -11.67 5.42
CA ASN A 127 10.13 -10.32 5.16
C ASN A 127 10.78 -9.75 6.42
N ALA A 128 12.02 -10.14 6.70
CA ALA A 128 12.71 -9.69 7.89
C ALA A 128 13.98 -8.89 7.56
N MET A 129 14.35 -7.97 8.44
CA MET A 129 15.64 -7.29 8.41
C MET A 129 16.19 -7.05 9.80
N VAL A 130 17.51 -7.16 9.93
CA VAL A 130 18.26 -6.87 11.15
C VAL A 130 19.11 -5.63 10.93
N LEU A 131 18.93 -4.63 11.79
CA LEU A 131 19.76 -3.43 11.80
C LEU A 131 20.68 -3.46 13.03
N THR A 132 21.97 -3.18 12.80
CA THR A 132 22.98 -3.16 13.86
C THR A 132 23.80 -1.88 13.77
N ALA A 133 23.87 -1.13 14.86
CA ALA A 133 24.69 0.07 14.99
C ALA A 133 25.93 -0.20 15.85
N TYR A 134 27.03 0.41 15.48
CA TYR A 134 28.35 0.22 16.12
C TYR A 134 28.97 1.55 16.56
N GLU A 135 29.73 1.50 17.64
CA GLU A 135 30.75 2.48 18.01
C GLU A 135 32.13 1.79 17.98
N GLY A 136 32.95 2.12 16.97
CA GLY A 136 34.13 1.31 16.64
C GLY A 136 33.73 -0.11 16.26
N ASP A 137 34.25 -1.12 16.99
CA ASP A 137 33.91 -2.53 16.82
C ASP A 137 32.83 -3.02 17.82
N THR A 138 32.34 -2.13 18.67
CA THR A 138 31.35 -2.49 19.71
C THR A 138 29.94 -2.32 19.17
N VAL A 139 29.09 -3.34 19.29
CA VAL A 139 27.66 -3.24 19.02
C VAL A 139 27.00 -2.38 20.11
N ILE A 140 26.36 -1.30 19.72
CA ILE A 140 25.65 -0.39 20.63
C ILE A 140 24.12 -0.53 20.55
N SER A 141 23.62 -1.03 19.43
CA SER A 141 22.20 -1.33 19.25
C SER A 141 22.04 -2.37 18.16
N THR A 142 21.11 -3.31 18.36
CA THR A 142 20.64 -4.21 17.31
C THR A 142 19.14 -4.42 17.48
N ASN A 143 18.41 -4.45 16.38
CA ASN A 143 16.98 -4.79 16.39
C ASN A 143 16.60 -5.50 15.09
N THR A 144 15.62 -6.41 15.21
CA THR A 144 15.03 -7.13 14.09
C THR A 144 13.66 -6.55 13.83
N TYR A 145 13.36 -6.34 12.56
CA TYR A 145 12.06 -5.87 12.08
C TYR A 145 11.48 -6.82 11.06
N TYR A 146 10.15 -6.97 11.08
CA TYR A 146 9.39 -7.81 10.17
C TYR A 146 8.35 -6.98 9.44
N SER A 147 8.39 -6.95 8.12
CA SER A 147 7.46 -6.20 7.28
C SER A 147 6.27 -7.08 6.87
N LEU A 148 5.08 -6.78 7.40
CA LEU A 148 3.89 -7.63 7.34
C LEU A 148 2.96 -7.36 6.13
N GLY A 149 3.37 -6.48 5.21
CA GLY A 149 2.51 -6.04 4.10
C GLY A 149 1.67 -4.82 4.46
N GLY A 150 1.05 -4.16 3.46
CA GLY A 150 0.28 -2.93 3.67
C GLY A 150 1.06 -1.77 4.31
N GLY A 151 2.39 -1.83 4.33
CA GLY A 151 3.24 -0.87 5.04
C GLY A 151 3.28 -1.04 6.56
N PHE A 152 2.71 -2.13 7.09
CA PHE A 152 2.84 -2.54 8.49
C PHE A 152 4.19 -3.22 8.72
N TYR A 153 4.76 -2.99 9.88
CA TYR A 153 5.95 -3.69 10.36
C TYR A 153 5.90 -3.79 11.88
N VAL A 154 6.65 -4.75 12.41
CA VAL A 154 6.83 -4.96 13.86
C VAL A 154 8.30 -5.17 14.14
N ASP A 155 8.74 -4.82 15.36
CA ASP A 155 10.05 -5.17 15.85
C ASP A 155 10.05 -6.56 16.52
N GLN A 156 11.23 -7.05 16.89
CA GLN A 156 11.37 -8.36 17.57
C GLN A 156 10.59 -8.42 18.88
N ALA A 157 10.58 -7.35 19.66
CA ALA A 157 9.87 -7.33 20.94
C ALA A 157 8.35 -7.45 20.75
N CYS A 158 7.81 -6.86 19.69
CA CYS A 158 6.41 -7.00 19.32
C CYS A 158 6.12 -8.41 18.75
N ALA A 159 7.01 -8.94 17.91
CA ALA A 159 6.92 -10.31 17.38
C ALA A 159 6.90 -11.36 18.49
N ASP A 160 7.74 -11.21 19.52
CA ASP A 160 7.80 -12.11 20.68
C ASP A 160 6.53 -12.08 21.54
N ARG A 161 5.74 -10.99 21.47
CA ARG A 161 4.41 -10.89 22.11
C ARG A 161 3.26 -11.43 21.27
N GLY A 162 3.53 -11.95 20.08
CA GLY A 162 2.54 -12.55 19.19
C GLY A 162 2.17 -11.71 17.96
N GLY A 163 2.90 -10.66 17.67
CA GLY A 163 2.73 -9.84 16.47
C GLY A 163 2.32 -8.39 16.75
N LEU A 164 1.55 -7.76 15.85
CA LEU A 164 1.13 -6.37 16.00
C LEU A 164 0.54 -6.10 17.39
N ASP A 165 1.02 -5.03 18.02
CA ASP A 165 0.34 -4.51 19.21
C ASP A 165 -1.11 -4.22 18.82
N GLU A 166 -2.03 -4.99 19.41
CA GLU A 166 -3.45 -4.85 19.13
C GLU A 166 -3.89 -3.44 19.61
N ASP A 167 -4.39 -2.64 18.68
CA ASP A 167 -5.12 -1.46 19.07
C ASP A 167 -6.40 -1.92 19.81
N LYS A 168 -6.47 -1.60 21.09
CA LYS A 168 -7.57 -1.98 22.00
C LYS A 168 -8.64 -0.90 22.09
N THR A 169 -8.66 0.05 21.18
CA THR A 169 -9.69 1.09 21.12
C THR A 169 -11.06 0.43 21.04
N ALA A 170 -11.92 0.81 21.98
CA ALA A 170 -13.29 0.29 22.00
C ALA A 170 -14.09 0.94 20.88
N LEU A 171 -14.48 0.13 19.88
CA LEU A 171 -15.31 0.58 18.77
C LEU A 171 -16.79 0.53 19.16
N PRO A 172 -17.62 1.51 18.71
CA PRO A 172 -19.06 1.47 18.90
C PRO A 172 -19.72 0.23 18.27
N TYR A 173 -19.27 -0.18 17.10
CA TYR A 173 -19.80 -1.29 16.33
C TYR A 173 -18.70 -2.26 15.89
N PRO A 174 -18.08 -3.03 16.80
CA PRO A 174 -17.03 -3.97 16.45
C PRO A 174 -17.59 -5.15 15.64
N PHE A 175 -16.85 -5.62 14.62
CA PHE A 175 -17.20 -6.79 13.83
C PHE A 175 -15.94 -7.59 13.44
N GLU A 176 -16.10 -8.91 13.36
CA GLU A 176 -15.06 -9.85 12.94
C GLU A 176 -15.43 -10.59 11.64
N SER A 177 -16.70 -10.55 11.25
CA SER A 177 -17.22 -11.21 10.05
C SER A 177 -18.20 -10.32 9.29
N ALA A 178 -18.39 -10.62 8.01
CA ALA A 178 -19.40 -9.95 7.18
C ALA A 178 -20.82 -10.14 7.77
N ASN A 179 -21.14 -11.32 8.32
CA ASN A 179 -22.42 -11.58 8.96
C ASN A 179 -22.66 -10.68 10.19
N GLU A 180 -21.64 -10.44 11.01
CA GLU A 180 -21.73 -9.51 12.13
C GLU A 180 -21.92 -8.08 11.65
N LEU A 181 -21.16 -7.64 10.64
CA LEU A 181 -21.30 -6.32 10.02
C LEU A 181 -22.74 -6.11 9.50
N LEU A 182 -23.27 -7.05 8.73
CA LEU A 182 -24.65 -6.99 8.22
C LEU A 182 -25.70 -6.97 9.33
N THR A 183 -25.47 -7.74 10.40
CA THR A 183 -26.35 -7.78 11.56
C THR A 183 -26.37 -6.42 12.27
N LEU A 184 -25.22 -5.80 12.48
CA LEU A 184 -25.10 -4.46 13.09
C LEU A 184 -25.80 -3.41 12.20
N CYS A 185 -25.56 -3.42 10.90
CA CYS A 185 -26.24 -2.51 9.96
C CYS A 185 -27.77 -2.65 10.07
N GLN A 186 -28.28 -3.87 10.10
CA GLN A 186 -29.71 -4.12 10.20
C GLN A 186 -30.29 -3.68 11.57
N GLN A 187 -29.60 -3.96 12.67
CA GLN A 187 -30.05 -3.62 14.03
C GLN A 187 -30.14 -2.12 14.26
N HIS A 188 -29.19 -1.37 13.69
CA HIS A 188 -29.07 0.07 13.92
C HIS A 188 -29.65 0.91 12.77
N GLY A 189 -30.07 0.29 11.66
CA GLY A 189 -30.60 0.98 10.49
C GLY A 189 -29.54 1.82 9.76
N LEU A 190 -28.27 1.40 9.81
CA LEU A 190 -27.13 2.09 9.22
C LEU A 190 -26.71 1.41 7.92
N SER A 191 -26.18 2.19 6.98
CA SER A 191 -25.38 1.69 5.87
C SER A 191 -23.99 1.25 6.37
N ILE A 192 -23.20 0.59 5.50
CA ILE A 192 -21.85 0.18 5.89
C ILE A 192 -20.95 1.42 6.09
N SER A 193 -21.07 2.41 5.23
CA SER A 193 -20.29 3.66 5.36
C SER A 193 -20.63 4.42 6.65
N GLU A 194 -21.91 4.50 7.02
CA GLU A 194 -22.35 5.15 8.25
C GLU A 194 -21.82 4.42 9.49
N LEU A 195 -21.91 3.08 9.52
CA LEU A 195 -21.37 2.26 10.61
C LEU A 195 -19.86 2.47 10.76
N MET A 196 -19.13 2.48 9.65
CA MET A 196 -17.69 2.72 9.65
C MET A 196 -17.33 4.13 10.12
N LEU A 197 -18.12 5.15 9.73
CA LEU A 197 -17.92 6.51 10.20
C LEU A 197 -18.06 6.58 11.74
N GLU A 198 -19.05 5.91 12.31
CA GLU A 198 -19.20 5.85 13.75
C GLU A 198 -18.03 5.13 14.44
N ASN A 199 -17.51 4.05 13.84
CA ASN A 199 -16.33 3.38 14.37
C ASN A 199 -15.08 4.28 14.32
N GLU A 200 -14.86 5.00 13.24
CA GLU A 200 -13.71 5.91 13.09
C GLU A 200 -13.74 7.08 14.12
N LYS A 201 -14.91 7.47 14.61
CA LYS A 201 -15.04 8.48 15.66
C LYS A 201 -14.41 8.07 17.00
N ALA A 202 -14.06 6.78 17.18
CA ALA A 202 -13.30 6.32 18.33
C ALA A 202 -11.87 6.91 18.40
N TRP A 203 -11.31 7.32 17.27
CA TRP A 203 -9.94 7.88 17.21
C TRP A 203 -9.90 9.38 16.90
N ARG A 204 -10.90 9.92 16.17
CA ARG A 204 -10.86 11.30 15.66
C ARG A 204 -12.26 11.88 15.44
N SER A 205 -12.36 13.19 15.27
CA SER A 205 -13.64 13.83 14.98
C SER A 205 -14.13 13.52 13.56
N GLU A 206 -15.44 13.58 13.35
CA GLU A 206 -16.03 13.35 12.02
C GLU A 206 -15.46 14.29 10.95
N ALA A 207 -15.24 15.56 11.30
CA ALA A 207 -14.64 16.53 10.38
C ALA A 207 -13.22 16.07 9.96
N ALA A 208 -12.40 15.62 10.92
CA ALA A 208 -11.06 15.11 10.62
C ALA A 208 -11.10 13.85 9.75
N ILE A 209 -12.06 12.94 10.00
CA ILE A 209 -12.24 11.72 9.17
C ILE A 209 -12.51 12.11 7.72
N ARG A 210 -13.46 13.02 7.50
CA ARG A 210 -13.83 13.49 6.15
C ARG A 210 -12.66 14.17 5.45
N ASP A 211 -11.99 15.09 6.11
CA ASP A 211 -10.85 15.82 5.56
C ASP A 211 -9.67 14.90 5.22
N GLU A 212 -9.36 13.93 6.08
CA GLU A 212 -8.30 12.97 5.84
C GLU A 212 -8.63 12.01 4.68
N LEU A 213 -9.88 11.52 4.57
CA LEU A 213 -10.30 10.68 3.44
C LEU A 213 -10.27 11.45 2.11
N LEU A 214 -10.67 12.71 2.10
CA LEU A 214 -10.53 13.58 0.91
C LEU A 214 -9.06 13.83 0.58
N THR A 215 -8.19 13.98 1.57
CA THR A 215 -6.73 14.07 1.34
C THR A 215 -6.18 12.80 0.70
N ILE A 216 -6.62 11.62 1.16
CA ILE A 216 -6.27 10.33 0.57
C ILE A 216 -6.74 10.27 -0.88
N TRP A 217 -7.99 10.66 -1.15
CA TRP A 217 -8.51 10.71 -2.52
C TRP A 217 -7.71 11.66 -3.42
N HIS A 218 -7.35 12.84 -2.92
CA HIS A 218 -6.51 13.76 -3.68
C HIS A 218 -5.17 13.14 -4.07
N ALA A 219 -4.53 12.40 -3.16
CA ALA A 219 -3.29 11.70 -3.46
C ALA A 219 -3.48 10.56 -4.49
N MET A 220 -4.59 9.81 -4.40
CA MET A 220 -4.97 8.80 -5.38
C MET A 220 -5.18 9.41 -6.77
N ARG A 221 -5.94 10.50 -6.84
CA ARG A 221 -6.21 11.24 -8.08
C ARG A 221 -4.93 11.80 -8.70
N GLN A 222 -4.07 12.38 -7.86
CA GLN A 222 -2.77 12.89 -8.34
C GLN A 222 -1.91 11.78 -8.96
N SER A 223 -1.93 10.57 -8.38
CA SER A 223 -1.25 9.40 -8.95
C SER A 223 -1.83 9.01 -10.31
N ILE A 224 -3.16 9.05 -10.47
CA ILE A 224 -3.81 8.83 -11.78
C ILE A 224 -3.34 9.89 -12.78
N ASP A 225 -3.48 11.17 -12.45
CA ASP A 225 -3.17 12.30 -13.34
C ASP A 225 -1.70 12.25 -13.78
N ASN A 226 -0.77 12.01 -12.86
CA ASN A 226 0.65 11.85 -13.17
C ASN A 226 0.89 10.67 -14.14
N GLY A 227 0.24 9.52 -13.89
CA GLY A 227 0.40 8.33 -14.74
C GLY A 227 -0.18 8.50 -16.14
N LEU A 228 -1.25 9.30 -16.28
CA LEU A 228 -1.84 9.64 -17.59
C LEU A 228 -0.91 10.52 -18.45
N GLU A 229 -0.05 11.32 -17.82
CA GLU A 229 0.91 12.19 -18.50
C GLU A 229 2.28 11.52 -18.71
N ALA A 230 2.64 10.57 -17.85
CA ALA A 230 3.95 9.96 -17.84
C ALA A 230 4.20 9.07 -19.07
N THR A 231 5.36 9.26 -19.70
CA THR A 231 5.80 8.53 -20.90
C THR A 231 7.11 7.77 -20.65
N GLY A 232 7.57 7.02 -21.65
CA GLY A 232 8.87 6.34 -21.61
C GLY A 232 8.78 4.90 -21.11
N ARG A 233 9.74 4.48 -20.29
CA ARG A 233 9.90 3.11 -19.81
C ARG A 233 10.02 3.08 -18.29
N LEU A 234 9.56 1.99 -17.70
CA LEU A 234 9.68 1.75 -16.26
C LEU A 234 11.12 1.35 -15.90
N PRO A 235 11.60 1.70 -14.68
CA PRO A 235 12.89 1.27 -14.18
C PRO A 235 12.92 -0.24 -13.89
N GLY A 236 14.10 -0.82 -13.57
CA GLY A 236 14.22 -2.21 -13.09
C GLY A 236 14.60 -3.26 -14.16
N GLY A 237 15.09 -2.85 -15.32
CA GLY A 237 15.76 -3.75 -16.26
C GLY A 237 14.85 -4.54 -17.22
N LEU A 238 13.55 -4.70 -16.95
CA LEU A 238 12.60 -5.37 -17.86
C LEU A 238 12.24 -4.54 -19.09
N ASN A 239 12.61 -3.25 -19.07
CA ASN A 239 12.40 -2.35 -20.21
C ASN A 239 10.92 -2.18 -20.60
N VAL A 240 10.01 -2.31 -19.66
CA VAL A 240 8.57 -2.22 -19.87
C VAL A 240 8.18 -0.80 -20.29
N ARG A 241 7.49 -0.68 -21.43
CA ARG A 241 6.98 0.60 -21.91
C ARG A 241 5.72 1.02 -21.12
N ARG A 242 5.65 2.29 -20.73
CA ARG A 242 4.41 2.88 -20.21
C ARG A 242 3.34 2.91 -21.29
N ARG A 243 2.10 2.61 -20.92
CA ARG A 243 0.96 2.46 -21.84
C ARG A 243 -0.17 3.41 -21.53
N ALA A 244 -0.29 3.85 -20.26
CA ALA A 244 -1.41 4.67 -19.80
C ALA A 244 -1.54 5.95 -20.64
N HIS A 245 -0.47 6.68 -20.87
CA HIS A 245 -0.49 7.90 -21.71
C HIS A 245 -1.04 7.64 -23.13
N SER A 246 -0.57 6.61 -23.81
CA SER A 246 -1.01 6.31 -25.18
C SER A 246 -2.47 5.88 -25.24
N LEU A 247 -2.93 5.10 -24.27
CA LEU A 247 -4.34 4.71 -24.14
C LEU A 247 -5.21 5.93 -23.85
N HIS A 248 -4.77 6.83 -22.97
CA HIS A 248 -5.46 8.08 -22.67
C HIS A 248 -5.68 8.94 -23.92
N GLN A 249 -4.63 9.14 -24.73
CA GLN A 249 -4.74 9.88 -25.98
C GLN A 249 -5.73 9.23 -26.99
N GLN A 250 -5.78 7.89 -27.05
CA GLN A 250 -6.75 7.18 -27.87
C GLN A 250 -8.19 7.37 -27.41
N LEU A 251 -8.43 7.37 -26.08
CA LEU A 251 -9.78 7.58 -25.53
C LEU A 251 -10.27 9.02 -25.66
N LEU A 252 -9.35 10.00 -25.67
CA LEU A 252 -9.70 11.41 -25.89
C LEU A 252 -9.99 11.74 -27.37
N SER A 253 -9.41 11.00 -28.30
CA SER A 253 -9.54 11.21 -29.74
C SER A 253 -9.89 9.92 -30.45
N PRO A 254 -11.10 9.38 -30.25
CA PRO A 254 -11.50 8.14 -30.90
C PRO A 254 -11.56 8.33 -32.44
N PRO A 255 -11.13 7.32 -33.20
CA PRO A 255 -11.19 7.39 -34.67
C PRO A 255 -12.63 7.48 -35.17
N ASP A 256 -12.87 8.24 -36.25
CA ASP A 256 -14.19 8.54 -36.84
C ASP A 256 -15.04 7.31 -37.23
N ASN A 257 -14.43 6.12 -37.29
CA ASN A 257 -15.07 4.85 -37.73
C ASN A 257 -15.27 3.84 -36.59
N GLN A 258 -15.48 4.28 -35.35
CA GLN A 258 -15.75 3.34 -34.26
C GLN A 258 -17.06 2.59 -34.45
N ARG A 259 -17.01 1.27 -34.54
CA ARG A 259 -18.17 0.40 -34.56
C ARG A 259 -18.88 0.48 -33.17
N LEU A 260 -20.21 0.32 -33.13
CA LEU A 260 -21.03 0.33 -31.91
C LEU A 260 -20.48 -0.55 -30.78
N ILE A 261 -19.89 -1.70 -31.12
CA ILE A 261 -19.25 -2.60 -30.15
C ILE A 261 -18.08 -1.91 -29.43
N VAL A 262 -17.22 -1.20 -30.16
CA VAL A 262 -16.08 -0.47 -29.57
C VAL A 262 -16.57 0.62 -28.62
N THR A 263 -17.60 1.36 -29.01
CA THR A 263 -18.19 2.42 -28.18
C THR A 263 -18.77 1.87 -26.87
N SER A 264 -19.40 0.70 -26.89
CA SER A 264 -19.99 0.08 -25.69
C SER A 264 -18.94 -0.36 -24.65
N PHE A 265 -17.72 -0.71 -25.09
CA PHE A 265 -16.64 -1.10 -24.17
C PHE A 265 -15.71 0.05 -23.76
N THR A 266 -15.85 1.24 -24.34
CA THR A 266 -14.99 2.40 -24.00
C THR A 266 -15.06 2.78 -22.52
N VAL A 267 -16.19 2.52 -21.87
CA VAL A 267 -16.39 2.74 -20.43
C VAL A 267 -15.43 1.89 -19.60
N MET A 268 -15.27 0.61 -19.94
CA MET A 268 -14.32 -0.29 -19.28
C MET A 268 -12.87 0.14 -19.54
N ASP A 269 -12.57 0.66 -20.72
CA ASP A 269 -11.23 1.15 -21.04
C ASP A 269 -10.81 2.31 -20.13
N TRP A 270 -11.73 3.13 -19.66
CA TRP A 270 -11.44 4.19 -18.69
C TRP A 270 -11.05 3.63 -17.32
N VAL A 271 -11.74 2.60 -16.80
CA VAL A 271 -11.37 1.96 -15.53
C VAL A 271 -9.98 1.33 -15.65
N ASN A 272 -9.78 0.53 -16.71
CA ASN A 272 -8.48 -0.10 -16.99
C ASN A 272 -7.35 0.92 -17.13
N LEU A 273 -7.63 2.06 -17.79
CA LEU A 273 -6.67 3.16 -17.94
C LEU A 273 -6.26 3.76 -16.60
N PHE A 274 -7.21 4.04 -15.71
CA PHE A 274 -6.91 4.62 -14.40
C PHE A 274 -6.08 3.67 -13.55
N ALA A 275 -6.40 2.36 -13.56
CA ALA A 275 -5.61 1.36 -12.86
C ALA A 275 -4.19 1.22 -13.44
N LEU A 276 -4.05 1.23 -14.78
CA LEU A 276 -2.74 1.26 -15.44
C LEU A 276 -1.91 2.47 -15.04
N ALA A 277 -2.52 3.66 -15.01
CA ALA A 277 -1.85 4.92 -14.67
C ALA A 277 -1.23 4.85 -13.26
N VAL A 278 -2.02 4.44 -12.26
CA VAL A 278 -1.54 4.30 -10.88
C VAL A 278 -0.44 3.25 -10.77
N ASN A 279 -0.61 2.08 -11.43
CA ASN A 279 0.37 1.02 -11.30
C ASN A 279 1.68 1.28 -12.04
N GLU A 280 1.65 2.03 -13.12
CA GLU A 280 2.86 2.50 -13.77
C GLU A 280 3.61 3.53 -12.90
N GLU A 281 2.90 4.39 -12.17
CA GLU A 281 3.49 5.27 -11.16
C GLU A 281 4.05 4.47 -9.97
N ASN A 282 3.29 3.48 -9.46
CA ASN A 282 3.78 2.57 -8.44
C ASN A 282 5.09 1.89 -8.85
N ALA A 283 5.12 1.28 -10.02
CA ALA A 283 6.29 0.58 -10.54
C ALA A 283 7.49 1.52 -10.79
N ALA A 284 7.23 2.82 -10.97
CA ALA A 284 8.25 3.86 -11.10
C ALA A 284 8.74 4.43 -9.76
N GLY A 285 8.26 3.92 -8.62
CA GLY A 285 8.65 4.38 -7.29
C GLY A 285 8.07 5.75 -6.92
N LYS A 286 6.95 6.15 -7.54
CA LYS A 286 6.32 7.44 -7.33
C LYS A 286 5.35 7.45 -6.14
N ARG A 287 4.82 8.64 -5.83
CA ARG A 287 3.81 8.85 -4.77
C ARG A 287 2.51 8.15 -5.11
N MET A 288 1.96 7.44 -4.13
CA MET A 288 0.70 6.74 -4.28
C MET A 288 0.04 6.46 -2.94
N VAL A 289 -1.15 5.88 -2.96
CA VAL A 289 -1.83 5.39 -1.77
C VAL A 289 -1.85 3.87 -1.79
N THR A 290 -1.40 3.26 -0.70
CA THR A 290 -1.60 1.84 -0.45
C THR A 290 -3.11 1.55 -0.32
N ALA A 291 -3.66 0.53 -1.04
CA ALA A 291 -5.10 0.24 -1.05
C ALA A 291 -5.42 -1.24 -1.43
N PRO A 292 -5.39 -2.24 -0.54
CA PRO A 292 -4.78 -2.23 0.80
C PRO A 292 -3.26 -2.44 0.77
N THR A 293 -2.68 -2.71 -0.41
CA THR A 293 -1.24 -2.87 -0.67
C THR A 293 -0.81 -2.03 -1.86
N ASN A 294 0.49 -1.86 -2.04
CA ASN A 294 1.01 -1.18 -3.24
C ASN A 294 0.82 -2.02 -4.51
N GLY A 295 0.88 -3.36 -4.37
CA GLY A 295 0.70 -4.28 -5.51
C GLY A 295 -0.67 -4.15 -6.18
N ALA A 296 -1.69 -3.74 -5.42
CA ALA A 296 -3.08 -3.60 -5.87
C ALA A 296 -3.60 -2.16 -5.82
N ALA A 297 -2.70 -1.18 -5.69
CA ALA A 297 -3.06 0.21 -5.42
C ALA A 297 -3.80 0.93 -6.56
N GLY A 298 -3.82 0.34 -7.75
CA GLY A 298 -4.55 0.89 -8.90
C GLY A 298 -6.06 0.66 -8.85
N ILE A 299 -6.54 -0.37 -8.18
CA ILE A 299 -7.93 -0.85 -8.31
C ILE A 299 -8.92 0.11 -7.65
N VAL A 300 -8.77 0.36 -6.35
CA VAL A 300 -9.69 1.23 -5.59
C VAL A 300 -9.79 2.64 -6.20
N PRO A 301 -8.68 3.34 -6.49
CA PRO A 301 -8.75 4.68 -7.09
C PRO A 301 -9.30 4.67 -8.52
N ALA A 302 -9.08 3.60 -9.29
CA ALA A 302 -9.61 3.51 -10.66
C ALA A 302 -11.14 3.44 -10.68
N VAL A 303 -11.73 2.63 -9.80
CA VAL A 303 -13.18 2.50 -9.71
C VAL A 303 -13.81 3.77 -9.15
N LEU A 304 -13.20 4.42 -8.15
CA LEU A 304 -13.67 5.70 -7.63
C LEU A 304 -13.57 6.83 -8.69
N ALA A 305 -12.45 6.90 -9.42
CA ALA A 305 -12.29 7.86 -10.52
C ALA A 305 -13.32 7.63 -11.65
N TYR A 306 -13.60 6.36 -11.94
CA TYR A 306 -14.65 5.99 -12.90
C TYR A 306 -16.01 6.50 -12.44
N TYR A 307 -16.41 6.22 -11.18
CA TYR A 307 -17.67 6.71 -10.62
C TYR A 307 -17.77 8.24 -10.75
N LEU A 308 -16.78 8.97 -10.26
CA LEU A 308 -16.75 10.45 -10.32
C LEU A 308 -16.71 11.03 -11.73
N LYS A 309 -16.26 10.27 -12.72
CA LYS A 309 -16.24 10.71 -14.13
C LYS A 309 -17.58 10.54 -14.82
N PHE A 310 -18.32 9.49 -14.49
CA PHE A 310 -19.50 9.10 -15.24
C PHE A 310 -20.82 9.31 -14.48
N GLU A 311 -20.77 9.57 -13.18
CA GLU A 311 -21.94 9.93 -12.38
C GLU A 311 -22.02 11.47 -12.24
N PRO A 312 -23.02 12.12 -12.87
CA PRO A 312 -23.08 13.58 -12.91
C PRO A 312 -23.29 14.24 -11.54
N ASP A 313 -23.97 13.57 -10.63
CA ASP A 313 -24.32 14.08 -9.30
C ASP A 313 -23.32 13.68 -8.21
N ALA A 314 -22.21 13.02 -8.60
CA ALA A 314 -21.17 12.58 -7.66
C ALA A 314 -20.51 13.75 -6.92
N CYS A 315 -20.31 13.58 -5.62
CA CYS A 315 -19.77 14.63 -4.73
C CYS A 315 -18.77 14.09 -3.70
N ASP A 316 -18.17 14.98 -2.93
CA ASP A 316 -17.18 14.64 -1.89
C ASP A 316 -17.74 13.69 -0.81
N ALA A 317 -19.06 13.75 -0.54
CA ALA A 317 -19.67 12.82 0.40
C ALA A 317 -19.65 11.37 -0.13
N ASP A 318 -19.79 11.17 -1.44
CA ASP A 318 -19.70 9.85 -2.05
C ASP A 318 -18.28 9.32 -1.98
N VAL A 319 -17.27 10.16 -2.15
CA VAL A 319 -15.85 9.77 -1.96
C VAL A 319 -15.63 9.22 -0.55
N VAL A 320 -16.14 9.93 0.46
CA VAL A 320 -16.02 9.51 1.86
C VAL A 320 -16.75 8.19 2.08
N ASN A 321 -17.99 8.05 1.62
CA ASN A 321 -18.78 6.83 1.78
C ASN A 321 -18.16 5.64 1.06
N PHE A 322 -17.64 5.86 -0.17
CA PHE A 322 -16.92 4.84 -0.93
C PHE A 322 -15.70 4.32 -0.15
N LEU A 323 -14.84 5.23 0.33
CA LEU A 323 -13.60 4.83 1.03
C LEU A 323 -13.88 4.19 2.38
N LEU A 324 -14.89 4.64 3.13
CA LEU A 324 -15.32 4.00 4.39
C LEU A 324 -15.80 2.56 4.15
N THR A 325 -16.64 2.36 3.14
CA THR A 325 -17.15 1.03 2.78
C THR A 325 -16.05 0.13 2.25
N ALA A 326 -15.20 0.62 1.37
CA ALA A 326 -14.02 -0.10 0.89
C ALA A 326 -13.11 -0.50 2.06
N GLY A 327 -12.91 0.40 3.03
CA GLY A 327 -12.17 0.13 4.27
C GLY A 327 -12.75 -1.02 5.08
N ALA A 328 -14.08 -1.10 5.22
CA ALA A 328 -14.74 -2.21 5.94
C ALA A 328 -14.37 -3.57 5.34
N MET A 329 -14.41 -3.70 4.00
CA MET A 329 -14.02 -4.95 3.32
C MET A 329 -12.55 -5.26 3.47
N GLY A 330 -11.68 -4.25 3.39
CA GLY A 330 -10.25 -4.41 3.62
C GLY A 330 -9.92 -4.86 5.05
N ILE A 331 -10.65 -4.36 6.05
CA ILE A 331 -10.54 -4.78 7.45
C ILE A 331 -10.91 -6.25 7.60
N LEU A 332 -12.03 -6.68 6.99
CA LEU A 332 -12.45 -8.09 7.00
C LEU A 332 -11.40 -9.00 6.36
N CYS A 333 -10.86 -8.62 5.20
CA CYS A 333 -9.80 -9.37 4.54
C CYS A 333 -8.55 -9.47 5.42
N LYS A 334 -8.14 -8.37 6.05
CA LYS A 334 -6.95 -8.33 6.93
C LYS A 334 -7.13 -9.15 8.20
N LYS A 335 -8.33 -9.14 8.81
CA LYS A 335 -8.62 -9.89 10.04
C LYS A 335 -8.73 -11.40 9.82
N ASN A 336 -9.33 -11.82 8.71
CA ASN A 336 -9.67 -13.22 8.46
C ASN A 336 -8.71 -13.95 7.52
N ALA A 337 -7.78 -13.20 6.90
CA ALA A 337 -6.77 -13.71 5.99
C ALA A 337 -5.51 -12.84 6.07
N SER A 338 -4.64 -12.94 5.07
CA SER A 338 -3.51 -12.03 4.89
C SER A 338 -3.73 -11.16 3.65
N ILE A 339 -3.31 -9.90 3.74
CA ILE A 339 -3.19 -8.99 2.60
C ILE A 339 -1.76 -8.96 2.04
N SER A 340 -0.89 -9.88 2.47
CA SER A 340 0.51 -9.98 2.01
C SER A 340 0.62 -10.91 0.81
N GLY A 341 1.06 -10.40 -0.33
CA GLY A 341 1.34 -11.22 -1.51
C GLY A 341 2.41 -12.29 -1.28
N ALA A 342 3.33 -12.06 -0.34
CA ALA A 342 4.35 -13.04 0.05
C ALA A 342 3.78 -14.26 0.77
N GLU A 343 2.65 -14.10 1.49
CA GLU A 343 2.00 -15.17 2.24
C GLU A 343 0.92 -15.89 1.43
N VAL A 344 0.07 -15.14 0.76
CA VAL A 344 -1.16 -15.68 0.13
C VAL A 344 -1.26 -15.40 -1.37
N GLY A 345 -0.23 -14.86 -1.99
CA GLY A 345 -0.24 -14.51 -3.41
C GLY A 345 -1.01 -13.22 -3.72
N CYS A 346 -1.12 -12.89 -5.01
CA CYS A 346 -1.85 -11.71 -5.47
C CYS A 346 -3.36 -11.78 -5.17
N GLN A 347 -3.94 -12.96 -4.96
CA GLN A 347 -5.34 -13.06 -4.52
C GLN A 347 -5.59 -12.27 -3.22
N GLY A 348 -4.64 -12.22 -2.28
CA GLY A 348 -4.74 -11.44 -1.05
C GLY A 348 -4.59 -9.93 -1.26
N GLU A 349 -3.89 -9.50 -2.31
CA GLU A 349 -3.73 -8.09 -2.65
C GLU A 349 -4.82 -7.61 -3.62
N VAL A 350 -4.82 -8.15 -4.84
CA VAL A 350 -5.74 -7.80 -5.93
C VAL A 350 -7.17 -8.19 -5.59
N GLY A 351 -7.39 -9.41 -5.05
CA GLY A 351 -8.72 -9.86 -4.66
C GLY A 351 -9.34 -9.00 -3.54
N SER A 352 -8.53 -8.65 -2.51
CA SER A 352 -9.01 -7.74 -1.46
C SER A 352 -9.32 -6.36 -2.01
N ALA A 353 -8.47 -5.78 -2.87
CA ALA A 353 -8.71 -4.47 -3.48
C ALA A 353 -9.94 -4.48 -4.39
N CYS A 354 -10.17 -5.57 -5.13
CA CYS A 354 -11.35 -5.74 -5.98
C CYS A 354 -12.63 -5.81 -5.12
N ALA A 355 -12.63 -6.58 -4.02
CA ALA A 355 -13.74 -6.61 -3.06
C ALA A 355 -14.02 -5.21 -2.46
N MET A 356 -12.97 -4.49 -2.06
CA MET A 356 -13.05 -3.13 -1.54
C MET A 356 -13.68 -2.17 -2.54
N ALA A 357 -13.23 -2.20 -3.79
CA ALA A 357 -13.71 -1.32 -4.85
C ALA A 357 -15.16 -1.64 -5.26
N ALA A 358 -15.50 -2.93 -5.39
CA ALA A 358 -16.84 -3.38 -5.71
C ALA A 358 -17.86 -2.96 -4.63
N ALA A 359 -17.50 -3.14 -3.35
CA ALA A 359 -18.32 -2.71 -2.23
C ALA A 359 -18.50 -1.18 -2.21
N GLY A 360 -17.42 -0.43 -2.34
CA GLY A 360 -17.48 1.04 -2.39
C GLY A 360 -18.38 1.55 -3.50
N LEU A 361 -18.26 0.98 -4.70
CA LEU A 361 -19.12 1.35 -5.83
C LEU A 361 -20.58 0.98 -5.58
N ALA A 362 -20.87 -0.21 -5.07
CA ALA A 362 -22.22 -0.64 -4.76
C ALA A 362 -22.89 0.26 -3.70
N GLU A 363 -22.15 0.71 -2.68
CA GLU A 363 -22.62 1.65 -1.65
C GLU A 363 -23.05 2.98 -2.25
N VAL A 364 -22.17 3.63 -3.04
CA VAL A 364 -22.45 4.96 -3.61
C VAL A 364 -23.51 4.92 -4.73
N LEU A 365 -23.79 3.76 -5.29
CA LEU A 365 -24.93 3.52 -6.19
C LEU A 365 -26.25 3.24 -5.44
N GLY A 366 -26.27 3.36 -4.11
CA GLY A 366 -27.45 3.19 -3.28
C GLY A 366 -27.78 1.73 -2.94
N GLY A 367 -26.81 0.83 -3.02
CA GLY A 367 -26.94 -0.57 -2.63
C GLY A 367 -27.26 -0.74 -1.13
N THR A 368 -28.14 -1.68 -0.80
CA THR A 368 -28.34 -2.09 0.59
C THR A 368 -27.09 -2.79 1.14
N PRO A 369 -26.85 -2.82 2.49
CA PRO A 369 -25.68 -3.50 3.04
C PRO A 369 -25.46 -4.93 2.52
N LYS A 370 -26.53 -5.67 2.30
CA LYS A 370 -26.47 -7.03 1.72
C LYS A 370 -26.03 -7.03 0.25
N GLN A 371 -26.45 -6.04 -0.55
CA GLN A 371 -26.01 -5.93 -1.95
C GLN A 371 -24.54 -5.49 -2.01
N VAL A 372 -24.11 -4.62 -1.11
CA VAL A 372 -22.73 -4.16 -0.98
C VAL A 372 -21.82 -5.35 -0.62
N GLU A 373 -22.21 -6.15 0.37
CA GLU A 373 -21.45 -7.34 0.77
C GLU A 373 -21.39 -8.37 -0.36
N ASN A 374 -22.48 -8.63 -1.04
CA ASN A 374 -22.51 -9.55 -2.19
C ASN A 374 -21.62 -9.06 -3.35
N ALA A 375 -21.56 -7.74 -3.61
CA ALA A 375 -20.66 -7.17 -4.58
C ALA A 375 -19.18 -7.39 -4.19
N ALA A 376 -18.86 -7.25 -2.89
CA ALA A 376 -17.51 -7.54 -2.38
C ALA A 376 -17.14 -9.02 -2.55
N GLU A 377 -18.06 -9.94 -2.23
CA GLU A 377 -17.89 -11.39 -2.41
C GLU A 377 -17.57 -11.72 -3.87
N ILE A 378 -18.37 -11.23 -4.81
CA ILE A 378 -18.15 -11.43 -6.25
C ILE A 378 -16.78 -10.91 -6.68
N GLY A 379 -16.40 -9.71 -6.24
CA GLY A 379 -15.11 -9.11 -6.54
C GLY A 379 -13.95 -9.95 -6.00
N LEU A 380 -14.06 -10.48 -4.80
CA LEU A 380 -13.06 -11.36 -4.20
C LEU A 380 -12.95 -12.70 -4.95
N GLU A 381 -14.09 -13.34 -5.24
CA GLU A 381 -14.16 -14.67 -5.86
C GLU A 381 -13.47 -14.71 -7.23
N HIS A 382 -13.64 -13.67 -8.04
CA HIS A 382 -13.03 -13.60 -9.38
C HIS A 382 -11.50 -13.57 -9.36
N ASN A 383 -10.90 -13.28 -8.22
CA ASN A 383 -9.44 -13.18 -8.05
C ASN A 383 -8.84 -14.35 -7.28
N LEU A 384 -9.63 -15.36 -6.88
CA LEU A 384 -9.12 -16.55 -6.20
C LEU A 384 -8.16 -17.34 -7.09
N GLY A 385 -7.04 -17.80 -6.49
CA GLY A 385 -6.01 -18.57 -7.18
C GLY A 385 -4.91 -17.73 -7.83
N LEU A 386 -4.94 -16.40 -7.77
CA LEU A 386 -3.84 -15.56 -8.24
C LEU A 386 -2.63 -15.71 -7.34
N THR A 387 -1.53 -16.21 -7.91
CA THR A 387 -0.23 -16.37 -7.25
C THR A 387 0.59 -15.09 -7.30
N CYS A 388 1.65 -14.97 -6.48
CA CYS A 388 2.64 -13.90 -6.58
C CYS A 388 3.88 -14.40 -7.30
N ASP A 389 4.02 -14.06 -8.56
CA ASP A 389 5.08 -14.54 -9.47
C ASP A 389 5.62 -13.41 -10.37
N PRO A 390 6.20 -12.34 -9.76
CA PRO A 390 6.71 -11.21 -10.51
C PRO A 390 7.94 -11.60 -11.34
N VAL A 391 7.93 -11.24 -12.63
CA VAL A 391 9.06 -11.49 -13.53
C VAL A 391 10.28 -10.69 -13.04
N ALA A 392 11.41 -11.36 -12.88
CA ALA A 392 12.65 -10.80 -12.36
C ALA A 392 12.50 -10.08 -11.00
N GLY A 393 11.53 -10.47 -10.18
CA GLY A 393 11.27 -9.85 -8.88
C GLY A 393 10.74 -8.42 -8.94
N VAL A 394 10.34 -7.91 -10.12
CA VAL A 394 9.92 -6.52 -10.33
C VAL A 394 8.39 -6.43 -10.39
N ALA A 395 7.77 -5.51 -9.63
CA ALA A 395 6.32 -5.29 -9.59
C ALA A 395 5.79 -4.63 -10.88
N GLN A 396 6.02 -5.25 -12.04
CA GLN A 396 5.65 -4.75 -13.37
C GLN A 396 4.88 -5.81 -14.18
N VAL A 397 5.40 -7.03 -14.25
CA VAL A 397 4.77 -8.14 -14.97
C VAL A 397 4.64 -9.32 -14.01
N PRO A 398 3.43 -9.80 -13.75
CA PRO A 398 2.13 -9.44 -14.32
C PRO A 398 1.38 -8.30 -13.58
N CYS A 399 1.91 -7.73 -12.48
CA CYS A 399 1.22 -6.87 -11.51
C CYS A 399 0.37 -5.77 -12.18
N ILE A 400 0.98 -4.93 -13.03
CA ILE A 400 0.27 -3.82 -13.71
C ILE A 400 -0.93 -4.30 -14.53
N LYS A 401 -0.82 -5.49 -15.15
CA LYS A 401 -1.92 -6.04 -15.95
C LYS A 401 -3.04 -6.59 -15.09
N ARG A 402 -2.70 -7.23 -13.96
CA ARG A 402 -3.68 -7.81 -13.05
C ARG A 402 -4.59 -6.72 -12.48
N ASP A 403 -4.04 -5.63 -12.01
CA ASP A 403 -4.83 -4.51 -11.50
C ASP A 403 -5.75 -3.91 -12.56
N ALA A 404 -5.27 -3.83 -13.82
CA ALA A 404 -6.07 -3.25 -14.88
C ALA A 404 -7.29 -4.10 -15.28
N ILE A 405 -7.24 -5.40 -15.05
CA ILE A 405 -8.33 -6.32 -15.43
C ILE A 405 -9.17 -6.80 -14.24
N ALA A 406 -8.75 -6.53 -13.00
CA ALA A 406 -9.50 -6.87 -11.80
C ALA A 406 -10.63 -5.88 -11.55
#